data_03a9354daaa91864461e0118b57192bd
#
_entry.id   03a9354daaa91864461e0118b57192bd
#
_cell.length_a   1.000
_cell.length_b   1.000
_cell.length_c   1.000
_cell.angle_alpha   90.00
_cell.angle_beta   90.00
_cell.angle_gamma   90.00
#
_symmetry.space_group_name_H-M   'P 1'
#
loop_
_entity.id
_entity.type
_entity.pdbx_description
1 polymer ?
#
loop_
_entity_poly.entity_id
_entity_poly.type
_entity_poly.pdbx_seq_one_letter_code
_entity_poly.pdbx_strand_id
1 'polypeptide(L)'
;MIRRSGYRITRGVAVVGSTTIDRNICNGVGRLQLGGVTTYAGLAYRRHGLPTWIVTRIAPAHRPLLSRLSAAGIRIHAAGSDRTTQFINYITGSRRTQQMPSRAAPIRCNQVRRVLDRVDCIHLGPLHPADIECAVFHLLRDQPTLVVADLQGLVRRLRSGRVIAGAGDALAPALAAADVVKTDADELETVLGALGGDVAGLMAAFAIQEWVVTARERGGQIFTACGGRHPYSAEPAVAGGDPTGAGDVFLAAYTAARFAEGLDVDRAGAQAAAAAACHVADGLGRRTTLDLTPNRLQPEG
;
A
#
# COMPACT_ATOMS: atom_id res chain seq x y z
N MET A 1 20.00 10.07 -15.02
CA MET A 1 20.10 10.64 -13.67
C MET A 1 20.48 9.52 -12.74
N ILE A 2 21.63 9.53 -12.09
CA ILE A 2 22.06 8.46 -11.18
C ILE A 2 21.30 8.68 -9.87
N ARG A 3 20.34 7.80 -9.55
CA ARG A 3 19.68 7.81 -8.25
C ARG A 3 20.67 7.41 -7.16
N ARG A 4 20.56 8.00 -5.98
CA ARG A 4 21.50 7.79 -4.87
C ARG A 4 21.37 6.34 -4.36
N SER A 5 22.47 5.63 -4.27
CA SER A 5 22.60 4.42 -3.47
C SER A 5 22.79 4.81 -1.99
N GLY A 6 22.28 4.04 -1.06
CA GLY A 6 22.53 4.23 0.38
C GLY A 6 21.48 5.06 1.12
N TYR A 7 20.20 4.99 0.72
CA TYR A 7 19.12 5.57 1.51
C TYR A 7 19.06 5.00 2.93
N ARG A 8 18.84 5.87 3.89
CA ARG A 8 18.56 5.49 5.27
C ARG A 8 17.37 6.28 5.82
N ILE A 9 16.44 5.59 6.45
CA ILE A 9 15.27 6.21 7.09
C ILE A 9 15.62 6.47 8.56
N THR A 10 15.67 7.74 8.93
CA THR A 10 15.98 8.20 10.30
C THR A 10 14.90 9.16 10.83
N ARG A 11 14.38 10.05 9.97
CA ARG A 11 13.34 11.03 10.32
C ARG A 11 11.93 10.46 10.25
N GLY A 12 11.72 9.45 9.43
CA GLY A 12 10.45 8.75 9.30
C GLY A 12 9.92 8.60 7.88
N VAL A 13 8.66 8.18 7.78
CA VAL A 13 7.98 7.82 6.53
C VAL A 13 6.67 8.58 6.39
N ALA A 14 6.33 9.03 5.18
CA ALA A 14 4.98 9.48 4.87
C ALA A 14 4.31 8.52 3.87
N VAL A 15 3.17 7.97 4.26
CA VAL A 15 2.34 7.12 3.39
C VAL A 15 1.32 8.01 2.69
N VAL A 16 1.36 8.02 1.36
CA VAL A 16 0.52 8.84 0.49
C VAL A 16 -0.45 7.96 -0.28
N GLY A 17 -1.73 8.13 -0.05
CA GLY A 17 -2.78 7.33 -0.70
C GLY A 17 -4.12 7.46 0.02
N SER A 18 -5.09 6.66 -0.41
CA SER A 18 -6.42 6.68 0.19
C SER A 18 -6.46 6.00 1.56
N THR A 19 -7.15 6.66 2.50
CA THR A 19 -7.81 5.98 3.63
C THR A 19 -9.20 5.58 3.16
N THR A 20 -9.55 4.32 3.28
CA THR A 20 -10.80 3.79 2.74
C THR A 20 -11.76 3.32 3.82
N ILE A 21 -13.03 3.20 3.44
CA ILE A 21 -14.02 2.45 4.21
C ILE A 21 -14.37 1.23 3.38
N ASP A 22 -13.97 0.05 3.87
CA ASP A 22 -14.10 -1.21 3.17
C ASP A 22 -15.24 -2.02 3.76
N ARG A 23 -16.13 -2.50 2.90
CA ARG A 23 -17.15 -3.49 3.25
C ARG A 23 -16.71 -4.85 2.73
N ASN A 24 -16.25 -5.71 3.63
CA ASN A 24 -15.88 -7.09 3.33
C ASN A 24 -17.07 -7.99 3.54
N ILE A 25 -17.52 -8.66 2.49
CA ILE A 25 -18.66 -9.61 2.51
C ILE A 25 -18.08 -11.00 2.31
N CYS A 26 -18.09 -11.80 3.38
CA CYS A 26 -17.65 -13.18 3.38
C CYS A 26 -18.83 -14.08 3.76
N ASN A 27 -19.17 -15.03 2.90
CA ASN A 27 -20.30 -15.95 3.10
C ASN A 27 -21.61 -15.24 3.48
N GLY A 28 -21.89 -14.09 2.83
CA GLY A 28 -23.10 -13.29 3.09
C GLY A 28 -23.03 -12.37 4.31
N VAL A 29 -22.00 -12.47 5.14
CA VAL A 29 -21.80 -11.60 6.31
C VAL A 29 -20.91 -10.42 5.94
N GLY A 30 -21.46 -9.21 6.06
CA GLY A 30 -20.74 -7.95 5.78
C GLY A 30 -20.06 -7.40 7.04
N ARG A 31 -18.78 -7.06 6.93
CA ARG A 31 -18.03 -6.29 7.94
C ARG A 31 -17.58 -4.97 7.34
N LEU A 32 -17.70 -3.89 8.11
CA LEU A 32 -17.22 -2.57 7.74
C LEU A 32 -15.92 -2.27 8.51
N GLN A 33 -14.87 -1.83 7.79
CA GLN A 33 -13.59 -1.54 8.43
C GLN A 33 -12.89 -0.36 7.79
N LEU A 34 -12.03 0.30 8.58
CA LEU A 34 -11.10 1.29 8.08
C LEU A 34 -9.98 0.57 7.33
N GLY A 35 -9.73 0.97 6.09
CA GLY A 35 -8.79 0.31 5.20
C GLY A 35 -7.92 1.30 4.42
N GLY A 36 -7.34 0.80 3.34
CA GLY A 36 -6.44 1.53 2.46
C GLY A 36 -4.98 1.53 2.91
N VAL A 37 -4.09 1.87 1.98
CA VAL A 37 -2.63 1.85 2.20
C VAL A 37 -2.23 2.68 3.41
N THR A 38 -2.82 3.86 3.61
CA THR A 38 -2.49 4.73 4.75
C THR A 38 -2.77 4.07 6.09
N THR A 39 -3.77 3.20 6.15
CA THR A 39 -4.12 2.44 7.35
C THR A 39 -3.12 1.31 7.57
N TYR A 40 -2.98 0.41 6.61
CA TYR A 40 -2.19 -0.80 6.80
C TYR A 40 -0.69 -0.53 6.82
N ALA A 41 -0.15 0.17 5.83
CA ALA A 41 1.26 0.54 5.82
C ALA A 41 1.60 1.53 6.94
N GLY A 42 0.71 2.49 7.25
CA GLY A 42 0.91 3.43 8.35
C GLY A 42 1.06 2.73 9.69
N LEU A 43 0.19 1.77 10.01
CA LEU A 43 0.29 0.97 11.23
C LEU A 43 1.51 0.06 11.24
N ALA A 44 1.88 -0.52 10.09
CA ALA A 44 3.07 -1.36 9.96
C ALA A 44 4.34 -0.55 10.27
N TYR A 45 4.54 0.62 9.68
CA TYR A 45 5.68 1.49 10.01
C TYR A 45 5.72 1.87 11.50
N ARG A 46 4.56 2.13 12.10
CA ARG A 46 4.50 2.40 13.56
C ARG A 46 4.93 1.22 14.40
N ARG A 47 4.60 -0.02 14.00
CA ARG A 47 5.07 -1.24 14.68
C ARG A 47 6.60 -1.39 14.60
N HIS A 48 7.23 -0.92 13.54
CA HIS A 48 8.70 -0.81 13.39
C HIS A 48 9.31 0.41 14.11
N GLY A 49 8.53 1.13 14.92
CA GLY A 49 9.03 2.27 15.70
C GLY A 49 9.27 3.56 14.89
N LEU A 50 8.95 3.58 13.59
CA LEU A 50 9.22 4.73 12.74
C LEU A 50 8.22 5.87 12.97
N PRO A 51 8.67 7.14 13.05
CA PRO A 51 7.78 8.28 12.94
C PRO A 51 7.02 8.23 11.62
N THR A 52 5.68 8.25 11.69
CA THR A 52 4.84 7.99 10.52
C THR A 52 3.85 9.11 10.31
N TRP A 53 3.76 9.57 9.07
CA TRP A 53 2.74 10.50 8.57
C TRP A 53 1.85 9.79 7.57
N ILE A 54 0.61 10.20 7.47
CA ILE A 54 -0.25 9.85 6.34
C ILE A 54 -0.70 11.11 5.62
N VAL A 55 -0.72 11.06 4.30
CA VAL A 55 -1.27 12.10 3.41
C VAL A 55 -2.42 11.48 2.65
N THR A 56 -3.64 11.96 2.93
CA THR A 56 -4.85 11.34 2.40
C THR A 56 -5.94 12.37 2.12
N ARG A 57 -7.02 11.92 1.51
CA ARG A 57 -8.27 12.70 1.36
C ARG A 57 -9.46 11.88 1.84
N ILE A 58 -10.37 12.56 2.53
CA ILE A 58 -11.51 11.93 3.18
C ILE A 58 -12.68 12.90 3.28
N ALA A 59 -13.91 12.40 3.22
CA ALA A 59 -15.10 13.21 3.43
C ALA A 59 -15.19 13.70 4.89
N PRO A 60 -15.72 14.91 5.14
CA PRO A 60 -15.86 15.46 6.49
C PRO A 60 -16.57 14.51 7.45
N ALA A 61 -17.64 13.85 7.01
CA ALA A 61 -18.41 12.89 7.82
C ALA A 61 -17.58 11.69 8.34
N HIS A 62 -16.52 11.30 7.62
CA HIS A 62 -15.68 10.17 7.99
C HIS A 62 -14.36 10.57 8.67
N ARG A 63 -14.08 11.89 8.74
CA ARG A 63 -12.85 12.40 9.35
C ARG A 63 -12.64 11.96 10.81
N PRO A 64 -13.68 11.84 11.66
CA PRO A 64 -13.52 11.34 13.02
C PRO A 64 -12.92 9.94 13.11
N LEU A 65 -13.09 9.09 12.09
CA LEU A 65 -12.51 7.74 12.06
C LEU A 65 -10.98 7.73 12.07
N LEU A 66 -10.34 8.82 11.60
CA LEU A 66 -8.89 8.98 11.61
C LEU A 66 -8.31 9.07 13.03
N SER A 67 -9.13 9.35 14.06
CA SER A 67 -8.69 9.34 15.45
C SER A 67 -8.09 7.99 15.87
N ARG A 68 -8.54 6.89 15.27
CA ARG A 68 -8.00 5.54 15.49
C ARG A 68 -6.54 5.43 15.06
N LEU A 69 -6.18 6.07 13.95
CA LEU A 69 -4.80 6.12 13.45
C LEU A 69 -3.95 7.10 14.28
N SER A 70 -4.51 8.23 14.67
CA SER A 70 -3.85 9.18 15.58
C SER A 70 -3.54 8.53 16.93
N ALA A 71 -4.46 7.74 17.49
CA ALA A 71 -4.24 7.02 18.74
C ALA A 71 -3.10 5.99 18.63
N ALA A 72 -2.83 5.46 17.44
CA ALA A 72 -1.66 4.63 17.15
C ALA A 72 -0.37 5.44 16.95
N GLY A 73 -0.38 6.76 17.15
CA GLY A 73 0.78 7.64 17.01
C GLY A 73 1.10 8.06 15.57
N ILE A 74 0.15 7.92 14.64
CA ILE A 74 0.30 8.37 13.25
C ILE A 74 -0.08 9.85 13.15
N ARG A 75 0.76 10.66 12.52
CA ARG A 75 0.49 12.07 12.23
C ARG A 75 -0.31 12.18 10.93
N ILE A 76 -1.40 12.93 10.94
CA ILE A 76 -2.40 12.92 9.87
C ILE A 76 -2.42 14.25 9.12
N HIS A 77 -2.18 14.19 7.81
CA HIS A 77 -2.45 15.27 6.85
C HIS A 77 -3.61 14.87 5.94
N ALA A 78 -4.84 15.05 6.43
CA ALA A 78 -6.05 14.75 5.68
C ALA A 78 -6.65 16.04 5.08
N ALA A 79 -6.76 16.11 3.76
CA ALA A 79 -7.54 17.15 3.09
C ALA A 79 -9.00 16.71 2.89
N GLY A 80 -9.88 17.67 2.77
CA GLY A 80 -11.31 17.43 2.49
C GLY A 80 -11.54 16.87 1.09
N SER A 81 -12.56 16.03 0.97
CA SER A 81 -13.11 15.52 -0.28
C SER A 81 -14.62 15.37 -0.09
N ASP A 82 -15.42 15.55 -1.16
CA ASP A 82 -16.86 15.34 -1.10
C ASP A 82 -17.22 13.89 -0.73
N ARG A 83 -16.35 12.97 -1.10
CA ARG A 83 -16.52 11.53 -0.86
C ARG A 83 -15.26 10.92 -0.28
N THR A 84 -15.42 9.81 0.44
CA THR A 84 -14.33 8.91 0.85
C THR A 84 -14.26 7.76 -0.13
N THR A 85 -13.07 7.29 -0.45
CA THR A 85 -12.87 6.07 -1.24
C THR A 85 -13.44 4.87 -0.47
N GLN A 86 -14.28 4.09 -1.13
CA GLN A 86 -14.93 2.91 -0.57
C GLN A 86 -14.75 1.71 -1.48
N PHE A 87 -14.53 0.56 -0.86
CA PHE A 87 -14.55 -0.73 -1.55
C PHE A 87 -15.62 -1.63 -0.97
N ILE A 88 -16.22 -2.44 -1.85
CA ILE A 88 -17.01 -3.61 -1.48
C ILE A 88 -16.26 -4.82 -2.00
N ASN A 89 -15.81 -5.67 -1.08
CA ASN A 89 -15.07 -6.89 -1.35
C ASN A 89 -15.99 -8.08 -1.14
N TYR A 90 -16.25 -8.82 -2.20
CA TYR A 90 -16.96 -10.09 -2.12
C TYR A 90 -15.92 -11.20 -2.10
N ILE A 91 -15.92 -11.99 -1.03
CA ILE A 91 -14.95 -13.07 -0.79
C ILE A 91 -15.73 -14.40 -0.76
N THR A 92 -15.40 -15.28 -1.70
CA THR A 92 -16.01 -16.63 -1.80
C THR A 92 -14.88 -17.62 -2.04
N GLY A 93 -14.50 -18.36 -1.00
CA GLY A 93 -13.30 -19.21 -1.03
C GLY A 93 -12.05 -18.39 -1.34
N SER A 94 -11.27 -18.80 -2.34
CA SER A 94 -10.07 -18.07 -2.80
C SER A 94 -10.38 -16.93 -3.78
N ARG A 95 -11.62 -16.78 -4.22
CA ARG A 95 -12.04 -15.74 -5.18
C ARG A 95 -12.41 -14.45 -4.45
N ARG A 96 -11.83 -13.34 -4.91
CA ARG A 96 -12.18 -11.99 -4.47
C ARG A 96 -12.60 -11.15 -5.67
N THR A 97 -13.78 -10.55 -5.60
CA THR A 97 -14.20 -9.50 -6.55
C THR A 97 -14.36 -8.19 -5.81
N GLN A 98 -13.99 -7.09 -6.46
CA GLN A 98 -14.03 -5.77 -5.86
C GLN A 98 -14.91 -4.82 -6.66
N GLN A 99 -15.69 -4.03 -5.92
CA GLN A 99 -16.38 -2.87 -6.45
C GLN A 99 -15.87 -1.62 -5.74
N MET A 100 -15.84 -0.50 -6.44
CA MET A 100 -15.49 0.81 -5.92
C MET A 100 -16.66 1.78 -6.15
N PRO A 101 -17.64 1.83 -5.24
CA PRO A 101 -18.82 2.67 -5.37
C PRO A 101 -18.53 4.15 -5.19
N SER A 102 -17.43 4.50 -4.54
CA SER A 102 -17.07 5.88 -4.23
C SER A 102 -15.57 6.11 -4.28
N ARG A 103 -15.15 7.30 -4.71
CA ARG A 103 -13.76 7.74 -4.75
C ARG A 103 -13.61 9.12 -4.12
N ALA A 104 -12.54 9.30 -3.36
CA ALA A 104 -12.09 10.61 -2.91
C ALA A 104 -11.49 11.40 -4.09
N ALA A 105 -11.39 12.71 -3.95
CA ALA A 105 -10.66 13.54 -4.89
C ALA A 105 -9.15 13.20 -4.85
N PRO A 106 -8.40 13.40 -5.95
CA PRO A 106 -6.98 13.06 -6.03
C PRO A 106 -6.12 13.80 -5.01
N ILE A 107 -5.07 13.15 -4.52
CA ILE A 107 -4.03 13.77 -3.69
C ILE A 107 -3.15 14.65 -4.59
N ARG A 108 -2.83 15.86 -4.14
CA ARG A 108 -2.13 16.90 -4.89
C ARG A 108 -0.75 17.21 -4.32
N CYS A 109 0.11 17.84 -5.12
CA CYS A 109 1.45 18.26 -4.74
C CYS A 109 1.50 19.10 -3.46
N ASN A 110 0.55 20.02 -3.25
CA ASN A 110 0.52 20.88 -2.06
C ASN A 110 0.33 20.11 -0.76
N GLN A 111 -0.29 18.93 -0.82
CA GLN A 111 -0.45 18.06 0.35
C GLN A 111 0.85 17.30 0.66
N VAL A 112 1.51 16.76 -0.38
CA VAL A 112 2.75 16.01 -0.26
C VAL A 112 3.90 16.92 0.20
N ARG A 113 4.00 18.14 -0.34
CA ARG A 113 5.01 19.14 0.06
C ARG A 113 5.04 19.42 1.58
N ARG A 114 3.90 19.27 2.27
CA ARG A 114 3.81 19.50 3.73
C ARG A 114 4.61 18.51 4.58
N VAL A 115 4.99 17.38 3.99
CA VAL A 115 5.69 16.31 4.71
C VAL A 115 7.11 16.06 4.19
N LEU A 116 7.49 16.58 3.02
CA LEU A 116 8.78 16.30 2.38
C LEU A 116 9.99 16.59 3.27
N ASP A 117 9.97 17.73 3.96
CA ASP A 117 11.10 18.13 4.83
C ASP A 117 11.15 17.35 6.15
N ARG A 118 10.14 16.53 6.42
CA ARG A 118 9.96 15.84 7.71
C ARG A 118 10.30 14.36 7.65
N VAL A 119 10.47 13.82 6.43
CA VAL A 119 10.62 12.37 6.20
C VAL A 119 11.79 12.08 5.28
N ASP A 120 12.31 10.88 5.36
CA ASP A 120 13.33 10.36 4.45
C ASP A 120 12.73 9.42 3.41
N CYS A 121 11.46 9.00 3.60
CA CYS A 121 10.79 8.07 2.71
C CYS A 121 9.35 8.53 2.44
N ILE A 122 8.96 8.46 1.18
CA ILE A 122 7.56 8.57 0.71
C ILE A 122 7.12 7.20 0.21
N HIS A 123 6.10 6.63 0.85
CA HIS A 123 5.45 5.41 0.41
C HIS A 123 4.18 5.76 -0.36
N LEU A 124 4.18 5.54 -1.65
CA LEU A 124 3.04 5.78 -2.56
C LEU A 124 2.21 4.50 -2.66
N GLY A 125 0.93 4.59 -2.32
CA GLY A 125 0.01 3.47 -2.43
C GLY A 125 -1.32 3.90 -3.05
N PRO A 126 -1.37 4.27 -4.34
CA PRO A 126 -2.62 4.54 -5.03
C PRO A 126 -3.46 3.27 -5.09
N LEU A 127 -4.78 3.40 -4.90
CA LEU A 127 -5.73 2.30 -4.98
C LEU A 127 -6.54 2.31 -6.28
N HIS A 128 -6.46 3.40 -7.04
CA HIS A 128 -6.99 3.54 -8.39
C HIS A 128 -6.15 4.56 -9.18
N PRO A 129 -6.24 4.60 -10.53
CA PRO A 129 -5.35 5.42 -11.36
C PRO A 129 -5.39 6.92 -11.08
N ALA A 130 -6.51 7.43 -10.56
CA ALA A 130 -6.69 8.84 -10.24
C ALA A 130 -6.62 9.13 -8.72
N ASP A 131 -6.02 8.26 -7.91
CA ASP A 131 -5.88 8.46 -6.46
C ASP A 131 -4.85 9.55 -6.13
N ILE A 132 -3.79 9.60 -6.91
CA ILE A 132 -2.70 10.57 -6.80
C ILE A 132 -2.55 11.28 -8.14
N GLU A 133 -2.52 12.62 -8.15
CA GLU A 133 -2.29 13.38 -9.37
C GLU A 133 -0.90 13.08 -9.96
N CYS A 134 -0.80 12.98 -11.29
CA CYS A 134 0.45 12.68 -12.00
C CYS A 134 1.57 13.68 -11.66
N ALA A 135 1.22 14.95 -11.38
CA ALA A 135 2.15 15.97 -10.94
C ALA A 135 2.91 15.62 -9.64
N VAL A 136 2.32 14.77 -8.79
CA VAL A 136 2.99 14.30 -7.55
C VAL A 136 4.17 13.39 -7.89
N PHE A 137 4.02 12.50 -8.87
CA PHE A 137 5.12 11.64 -9.33
C PHE A 137 6.25 12.49 -9.93
N HIS A 138 5.92 13.49 -10.74
CA HIS A 138 6.92 14.43 -11.28
C HIS A 138 7.61 15.20 -10.15
N LEU A 139 6.89 15.68 -9.15
CA LEU A 139 7.46 16.35 -7.99
C LEU A 139 8.47 15.44 -7.27
N LEU A 140 8.13 14.16 -7.05
CA LEU A 140 8.94 13.23 -6.26
C LEU A 140 10.18 12.73 -6.99
N ARG A 141 10.12 12.61 -8.31
CA ARG A 141 11.25 12.18 -9.14
C ARG A 141 12.53 12.98 -8.89
N ASP A 142 12.40 14.26 -8.60
CA ASP A 142 13.51 15.20 -8.44
C ASP A 142 13.86 15.45 -6.95
N GLN A 143 13.24 14.71 -6.01
CA GLN A 143 13.53 14.82 -4.58
C GLN A 143 14.64 13.87 -4.14
N PRO A 144 15.42 14.23 -3.11
CA PRO A 144 16.42 13.33 -2.51
C PRO A 144 15.82 12.27 -1.57
N THR A 145 14.51 12.17 -1.49
CA THR A 145 13.75 11.30 -0.60
C THR A 145 13.58 9.93 -1.25
N LEU A 146 13.74 8.85 -0.49
CA LEU A 146 13.42 7.50 -0.95
C LEU A 146 11.93 7.41 -1.33
N VAL A 147 11.64 6.95 -2.54
CA VAL A 147 10.27 6.74 -3.02
C VAL A 147 10.00 5.25 -3.19
N VAL A 148 9.06 4.76 -2.40
CA VAL A 148 8.56 3.38 -2.46
C VAL A 148 7.16 3.40 -3.05
N ALA A 149 6.87 2.58 -4.06
CA ALA A 149 5.58 2.60 -4.75
C ALA A 149 4.96 1.20 -4.84
N ASP A 150 3.75 1.06 -4.30
CA ASP A 150 2.85 -0.06 -4.64
C ASP A 150 2.09 0.32 -5.92
N LEU A 151 2.25 -0.49 -6.97
CA LEU A 151 1.64 -0.20 -8.28
C LEU A 151 0.18 -0.63 -8.38
N GLN A 152 -0.37 -1.27 -7.38
CA GLN A 152 -1.71 -1.87 -7.37
C GLN A 152 -2.77 -0.99 -8.02
N GLY A 153 -2.89 0.27 -7.62
CA GLY A 153 -3.89 1.20 -8.14
C GLY A 153 -3.62 1.67 -9.57
N LEU A 154 -2.38 1.63 -10.02
CA LEU A 154 -1.95 2.11 -11.34
C LEU A 154 -2.18 1.08 -12.44
N VAL A 155 -2.35 -0.19 -12.08
CA VAL A 155 -2.65 -1.32 -12.96
C VAL A 155 -4.10 -1.79 -12.84
N ARG A 156 -4.98 -0.89 -12.39
CA ARG A 156 -6.42 -1.11 -12.27
C ARG A 156 -7.19 -0.13 -13.12
N ARG A 157 -8.32 -0.57 -13.64
CA ARG A 157 -9.31 0.27 -14.32
C ARG A 157 -10.67 0.06 -13.68
N LEU A 158 -11.53 1.05 -13.80
CA LEU A 158 -12.91 0.95 -13.34
C LEU A 158 -13.82 0.81 -14.58
N ARG A 159 -14.57 -0.28 -14.65
CA ARG A 159 -15.60 -0.51 -15.65
C ARG A 159 -16.93 -0.78 -14.96
N SER A 160 -17.89 0.11 -15.12
CA SER A 160 -19.21 0.01 -14.48
C SER A 160 -19.12 -0.26 -12.96
N GLY A 161 -18.23 0.47 -12.25
CA GLY A 161 -18.01 0.32 -10.81
C GLY A 161 -17.20 -0.91 -10.37
N ARG A 162 -16.86 -1.82 -11.30
CA ARG A 162 -16.00 -2.97 -11.03
C ARG A 162 -14.53 -2.61 -11.23
N VAL A 163 -13.68 -3.15 -10.39
CA VAL A 163 -12.22 -3.07 -10.54
C VAL A 163 -11.77 -4.20 -11.46
N ILE A 164 -11.09 -3.86 -12.55
CA ILE A 164 -10.49 -4.78 -13.51
C ILE A 164 -9.01 -4.46 -13.72
N ALA A 165 -8.21 -5.42 -14.19
CA ALA A 165 -6.82 -5.19 -14.56
C ALA A 165 -6.72 -4.25 -15.77
N GLY A 166 -5.69 -3.39 -15.76
CA GLY A 166 -5.39 -2.49 -16.87
C GLY A 166 -4.53 -1.31 -16.44
N ALA A 167 -3.47 -1.03 -17.16
CA ALA A 167 -2.55 0.07 -16.88
C ALA A 167 -3.18 1.43 -17.22
N GLY A 168 -2.93 2.42 -16.36
CA GLY A 168 -3.30 3.83 -16.57
C GLY A 168 -2.10 4.69 -16.96
N ASP A 169 -2.36 5.92 -17.40
CA ASP A 169 -1.34 6.88 -17.87
C ASP A 169 -0.34 7.30 -16.77
N ALA A 170 -0.72 7.15 -15.51
CA ALA A 170 0.14 7.46 -14.37
C ALA A 170 1.19 6.37 -14.06
N LEU A 171 1.14 5.19 -14.73
CA LEU A 171 2.06 4.09 -14.46
C LEU A 171 3.52 4.47 -14.74
N ALA A 172 3.84 4.94 -15.95
CA ALA A 172 5.20 5.32 -16.31
C ALA A 172 5.74 6.50 -15.47
N PRO A 173 5.00 7.58 -15.21
CA PRO A 173 5.40 8.62 -14.25
C PRO A 173 5.69 8.10 -12.84
N ALA A 174 4.90 7.15 -12.34
CA ALA A 174 5.10 6.56 -11.02
C ALA A 174 6.39 5.71 -10.98
N LEU A 175 6.63 4.87 -11.98
CA LEU A 175 7.88 4.11 -12.12
C LEU A 175 9.09 5.06 -12.20
N ALA A 176 8.97 6.15 -12.97
CA ALA A 176 10.02 7.15 -13.06
C ALA A 176 10.30 7.88 -11.73
N ALA A 177 9.37 7.89 -10.80
CA ALA A 177 9.54 8.47 -9.47
C ALA A 177 10.06 7.46 -8.43
N ALA A 178 9.78 6.16 -8.59
CA ALA A 178 10.03 5.15 -7.57
C ALA A 178 11.48 4.63 -7.56
N ASP A 179 12.04 4.45 -6.36
CA ASP A 179 13.30 3.75 -6.12
C ASP A 179 13.04 2.26 -5.81
N VAL A 180 11.96 1.98 -5.09
CA VAL A 180 11.49 0.64 -4.78
C VAL A 180 10.07 0.48 -5.28
N VAL A 181 9.80 -0.60 -6.00
CA VAL A 181 8.49 -0.90 -6.58
C VAL A 181 7.97 -2.22 -6.02
N LYS A 182 6.67 -2.29 -5.77
CA LYS A 182 6.00 -3.55 -5.45
C LYS A 182 4.85 -3.80 -6.43
N THR A 183 4.75 -5.06 -6.85
CA THR A 183 3.59 -5.64 -7.54
C THR A 183 3.27 -7.01 -6.95
N ASP A 184 2.04 -7.49 -7.12
CA ASP A 184 1.83 -8.93 -7.12
C ASP A 184 2.09 -9.52 -8.52
N ALA A 185 2.00 -10.86 -8.65
CA ALA A 185 2.29 -11.53 -9.91
C ALA A 185 1.34 -11.10 -11.06
N ASP A 186 0.04 -10.95 -10.76
CA ASP A 186 -0.97 -10.56 -11.76
C ASP A 186 -0.79 -9.08 -12.15
N GLU A 187 -0.43 -8.25 -11.19
CA GLU A 187 -0.10 -6.83 -11.40
C GLU A 187 1.15 -6.68 -12.27
N LEU A 188 2.18 -7.50 -12.02
CA LEU A 188 3.40 -7.52 -12.83
C LEU A 188 3.09 -7.87 -14.28
N GLU A 189 2.28 -8.90 -14.54
CA GLU A 189 1.84 -9.25 -15.89
C GLU A 189 1.16 -8.07 -16.60
N THR A 190 0.33 -7.32 -15.86
CA THR A 190 -0.33 -6.11 -16.38
C THR A 190 0.67 -5.01 -16.72
N VAL A 191 1.70 -4.80 -15.88
CA VAL A 191 2.78 -3.84 -16.15
C VAL A 191 3.56 -4.23 -17.41
N LEU A 192 4.00 -5.50 -17.50
CA LEU A 192 4.77 -6.01 -18.63
C LEU A 192 3.96 -5.97 -19.92
N GLY A 193 2.67 -6.32 -19.86
CA GLY A 193 1.77 -6.22 -21.01
C GLY A 193 1.57 -4.80 -21.53
N ALA A 194 1.64 -3.79 -20.63
CA ALA A 194 1.46 -2.38 -20.98
C ALA A 194 2.73 -1.69 -21.49
N LEU A 195 3.89 -2.04 -20.94
CA LEU A 195 5.16 -1.36 -21.22
C LEU A 195 6.13 -2.18 -22.07
N GLY A 196 5.90 -3.48 -22.17
CA GLY A 196 6.80 -4.43 -22.83
C GLY A 196 8.04 -4.78 -22.00
N GLY A 197 8.86 -5.68 -22.54
CA GLY A 197 10.13 -6.06 -21.91
C GLY A 197 9.97 -7.03 -20.73
N ASP A 198 10.95 -6.97 -19.84
CA ASP A 198 10.99 -7.74 -18.60
C ASP A 198 11.30 -6.84 -17.39
N VAL A 199 11.30 -7.42 -16.19
CA VAL A 199 11.55 -6.70 -14.94
C VAL A 199 12.91 -6.00 -14.96
N ALA A 200 13.97 -6.67 -15.44
CA ALA A 200 15.31 -6.11 -15.47
C ALA A 200 15.42 -4.92 -16.43
N GLY A 201 14.82 -5.03 -17.61
CA GLY A 201 14.74 -3.94 -18.58
C GLY A 201 13.97 -2.74 -18.06
N LEU A 202 12.83 -2.95 -17.40
CA LEU A 202 12.06 -1.87 -16.78
C LEU A 202 12.82 -1.23 -15.61
N MET A 203 13.48 -2.02 -14.75
CA MET A 203 14.31 -1.49 -13.67
C MET A 203 15.44 -0.62 -14.21
N ALA A 204 16.10 -1.02 -15.29
CA ALA A 204 17.14 -0.23 -15.94
C ALA A 204 16.57 1.05 -16.57
N ALA A 205 15.45 0.95 -17.29
CA ALA A 205 14.82 2.09 -17.99
C ALA A 205 14.34 3.19 -17.03
N PHE A 206 13.82 2.81 -15.87
CA PHE A 206 13.28 3.72 -14.86
C PHE A 206 14.22 3.96 -13.67
N ALA A 207 15.42 3.39 -13.68
CA ALA A 207 16.43 3.46 -12.60
C ALA A 207 15.88 2.97 -11.24
N ILE A 208 15.05 1.93 -11.25
CA ILE A 208 14.49 1.28 -10.05
C ILE A 208 15.59 0.43 -9.38
N GLN A 209 15.77 0.58 -8.07
CA GLN A 209 16.80 -0.14 -7.32
C GLN A 209 16.35 -1.54 -6.89
N GLU A 210 15.11 -1.67 -6.43
CA GLU A 210 14.54 -2.94 -5.97
C GLU A 210 13.09 -3.08 -6.46
N TRP A 211 12.75 -4.28 -6.95
CA TRP A 211 11.40 -4.61 -7.36
C TRP A 211 10.90 -5.85 -6.62
N VAL A 212 9.93 -5.66 -5.75
CA VAL A 212 9.30 -6.71 -4.96
C VAL A 212 8.11 -7.28 -5.74
N VAL A 213 8.12 -8.59 -5.97
CA VAL A 213 6.99 -9.32 -6.56
C VAL A 213 6.45 -10.29 -5.54
N THR A 214 5.22 -10.08 -5.09
CA THR A 214 4.55 -10.97 -4.14
C THR A 214 3.69 -11.99 -4.86
N ALA A 215 3.61 -13.22 -4.33
CA ALA A 215 2.83 -14.31 -4.92
C ALA A 215 1.95 -15.03 -3.88
N ARG A 216 1.34 -14.26 -2.98
CA ARG A 216 0.45 -14.76 -1.91
C ARG A 216 1.12 -15.85 -1.07
N GLU A 217 0.48 -17.00 -0.88
CA GLU A 217 1.00 -18.13 -0.09
C GLU A 217 2.26 -18.77 -0.67
N ARG A 218 2.63 -18.44 -1.90
CA ARG A 218 3.85 -18.94 -2.55
C ARG A 218 5.08 -18.10 -2.22
N GLY A 219 4.94 -17.05 -1.41
CA GLY A 219 6.04 -16.12 -1.12
C GLY A 219 6.20 -15.07 -2.21
N GLY A 220 7.38 -14.99 -2.77
CA GLY A 220 7.66 -14.02 -3.84
C GLY A 220 9.13 -13.92 -4.19
N GLN A 221 9.48 -12.87 -4.92
CA GLN A 221 10.84 -12.62 -5.36
C GLN A 221 11.15 -11.12 -5.32
N ILE A 222 12.38 -10.79 -4.94
CA ILE A 222 12.87 -9.42 -4.97
C ILE A 222 14.00 -9.33 -6.00
N PHE A 223 13.86 -8.43 -6.94
CA PHE A 223 14.88 -8.13 -7.95
C PHE A 223 15.65 -6.90 -7.52
N THR A 224 16.96 -6.87 -7.76
CA THR A 224 17.84 -5.74 -7.46
C THR A 224 18.49 -5.21 -8.73
N ALA A 225 18.82 -3.93 -8.77
CA ALA A 225 19.44 -3.28 -9.93
C ALA A 225 20.83 -3.87 -10.29
N CYS A 226 21.51 -4.54 -9.36
CA CYS A 226 22.73 -5.26 -9.62
C CYS A 226 22.52 -6.67 -10.25
N GLY A 227 21.27 -7.01 -10.64
CA GLY A 227 20.91 -8.28 -11.27
C GLY A 227 20.62 -9.41 -10.30
N GLY A 228 20.62 -9.15 -8.99
CA GLY A 228 20.26 -10.14 -7.95
C GLY A 228 18.79 -10.52 -8.04
N ARG A 229 18.52 -11.80 -7.74
CA ARG A 229 17.17 -12.37 -7.58
C ARG A 229 17.10 -13.06 -6.22
N HIS A 230 16.28 -12.56 -5.33
CA HIS A 230 16.16 -12.96 -3.94
C HIS A 230 14.77 -13.56 -3.69
N PRO A 231 14.60 -14.89 -3.78
CA PRO A 231 13.34 -15.54 -3.46
C PRO A 231 13.10 -15.49 -1.95
N TYR A 232 11.85 -15.34 -1.54
CA TYR A 232 11.44 -15.52 -0.16
C TYR A 232 10.19 -16.39 -0.08
N SER A 233 10.08 -17.17 0.99
CA SER A 233 8.92 -18.01 1.28
C SER A 233 7.87 -17.19 2.03
N ALA A 234 6.60 -17.48 1.78
CA ALA A 234 5.56 -17.03 2.68
C ALA A 234 5.62 -17.84 3.97
N GLU A 235 5.40 -17.19 5.11
CA GLU A 235 5.14 -17.91 6.34
C GLU A 235 3.79 -18.66 6.24
N PRO A 236 3.64 -19.84 6.89
CA PRO A 236 2.39 -20.57 6.85
C PRO A 236 1.23 -19.72 7.30
N ALA A 237 0.25 -19.51 6.42
CA ALA A 237 -0.93 -18.75 6.75
C ALA A 237 -1.82 -19.52 7.70
N VAL A 238 -2.34 -18.86 8.71
CA VAL A 238 -3.40 -19.42 9.55
C VAL A 238 -4.68 -19.53 8.71
N ALA A 239 -5.26 -20.72 8.65
CA ALA A 239 -6.46 -20.97 7.86
C ALA A 239 -7.59 -20.00 8.25
N GLY A 240 -8.20 -19.33 7.26
CA GLY A 240 -9.33 -18.41 7.47
C GLY A 240 -8.95 -16.96 7.79
N GLY A 241 -7.68 -16.55 7.72
CA GLY A 241 -7.24 -15.15 7.93
C GLY A 241 -7.78 -14.18 6.88
N ASP A 242 -7.83 -12.89 7.25
CA ASP A 242 -8.17 -11.81 6.32
C ASP A 242 -6.88 -11.28 5.66
N PRO A 243 -6.63 -11.56 4.36
CA PRO A 243 -5.43 -11.10 3.66
C PRO A 243 -5.48 -9.62 3.27
N THR A 244 -6.56 -8.89 3.61
CA THR A 244 -6.70 -7.48 3.25
C THR A 244 -5.60 -6.64 3.88
N GLY A 245 -4.85 -5.92 3.06
CA GLY A 245 -3.71 -5.09 3.52
C GLY A 245 -2.39 -5.85 3.75
N ALA A 246 -2.35 -7.18 3.52
CA ALA A 246 -1.11 -7.95 3.71
C ALA A 246 0.03 -7.46 2.80
N GLY A 247 -0.28 -7.06 1.56
CA GLY A 247 0.70 -6.46 0.64
C GLY A 247 1.23 -5.11 1.12
N ASP A 248 0.35 -4.26 1.68
CA ASP A 248 0.73 -2.97 2.27
C ASP A 248 1.65 -3.18 3.48
N VAL A 249 1.31 -4.15 4.34
CA VAL A 249 2.12 -4.51 5.52
C VAL A 249 3.47 -5.07 5.08
N PHE A 250 3.49 -5.98 4.09
CA PHE A 250 4.73 -6.51 3.55
C PHE A 250 5.67 -5.41 3.07
N LEU A 251 5.18 -4.52 2.20
CA LEU A 251 6.02 -3.47 1.62
C LEU A 251 6.51 -2.49 2.70
N ALA A 252 5.68 -2.15 3.67
CA ALA A 252 6.08 -1.29 4.78
C ALA A 252 7.14 -1.95 5.68
N ALA A 253 6.96 -3.22 6.03
CA ALA A 253 7.92 -3.98 6.83
C ALA A 253 9.24 -4.19 6.07
N TYR A 254 9.18 -4.51 4.77
CA TYR A 254 10.35 -4.59 3.91
C TYR A 254 11.14 -3.28 3.89
N THR A 255 10.45 -2.18 3.65
CA THR A 255 11.05 -0.84 3.60
C THR A 255 11.72 -0.47 4.94
N ALA A 256 11.06 -0.76 6.07
CA ALA A 256 11.62 -0.52 7.40
C ALA A 256 12.88 -1.37 7.64
N ALA A 257 12.81 -2.67 7.39
CA ALA A 257 13.93 -3.60 7.57
C ALA A 257 15.14 -3.22 6.69
N ARG A 258 14.88 -2.90 5.42
CA ARG A 258 15.91 -2.56 4.44
C ARG A 258 16.59 -1.22 4.73
N PHE A 259 15.78 -0.17 4.96
CA PHE A 259 16.26 1.22 4.93
C PHE A 259 16.29 1.90 6.30
N ALA A 260 15.64 1.37 7.34
CA ALA A 260 15.78 1.88 8.69
C ALA A 260 16.68 0.97 9.54
N GLU A 261 16.47 -0.34 9.49
CA GLU A 261 17.26 -1.32 10.27
C GLU A 261 18.57 -1.71 9.55
N GLY A 262 18.66 -1.53 8.21
CA GLY A 262 19.87 -1.78 7.42
C GLY A 262 20.10 -3.26 7.10
N LEU A 263 19.03 -4.08 7.11
CA LEU A 263 19.13 -5.49 6.76
C LEU A 263 19.42 -5.67 5.25
N ASP A 264 20.06 -6.77 4.89
CA ASP A 264 20.18 -7.20 3.50
C ASP A 264 18.81 -7.56 2.90
N VAL A 265 18.77 -7.78 1.59
CA VAL A 265 17.52 -8.05 0.85
C VAL A 265 16.82 -9.30 1.34
N ASP A 266 17.60 -10.39 1.58
CA ASP A 266 17.05 -11.69 1.98
C ASP A 266 16.42 -11.62 3.37
N ARG A 267 17.12 -11.03 4.34
CA ARG A 267 16.62 -10.85 5.70
C ARG A 267 15.42 -9.90 5.74
N ALA A 268 15.47 -8.81 4.98
CA ALA A 268 14.35 -7.87 4.89
C ALA A 268 13.13 -8.55 4.26
N GLY A 269 13.29 -9.36 3.23
CA GLY A 269 12.22 -10.15 2.62
C GLY A 269 11.58 -11.14 3.59
N ALA A 270 12.39 -11.88 4.35
CA ALA A 270 11.91 -12.82 5.37
C ALA A 270 11.14 -12.10 6.50
N GLN A 271 11.68 -10.99 7.02
CA GLN A 271 11.01 -10.20 8.05
C GLN A 271 9.68 -9.62 7.56
N ALA A 272 9.62 -9.16 6.32
CA ALA A 272 8.38 -8.65 5.71
C ALA A 272 7.33 -9.76 5.53
N ALA A 273 7.75 -10.97 5.13
CA ALA A 273 6.87 -12.13 5.01
C ALA A 273 6.26 -12.50 6.37
N ALA A 274 7.07 -12.55 7.43
CA ALA A 274 6.60 -12.80 8.79
C ALA A 274 5.62 -11.72 9.28
N ALA A 275 5.90 -10.43 9.02
CA ALA A 275 5.00 -9.33 9.38
C ALA A 275 3.65 -9.42 8.66
N ALA A 276 3.65 -9.77 7.37
CA ALA A 276 2.42 -9.97 6.60
C ALA A 276 1.62 -11.18 7.10
N ALA A 277 2.26 -12.29 7.44
CA ALA A 277 1.61 -13.46 8.01
C ALA A 277 0.97 -13.17 9.38
N CYS A 278 1.68 -12.47 10.27
CA CYS A 278 1.12 -12.00 11.54
C CYS A 278 -0.11 -11.12 11.33
N HIS A 279 -0.07 -10.20 10.35
CA HIS A 279 -1.21 -9.35 10.03
C HIS A 279 -2.43 -10.17 9.59
N VAL A 280 -2.23 -11.16 8.72
CA VAL A 280 -3.31 -12.07 8.28
C VAL A 280 -3.89 -12.86 9.45
N ALA A 281 -3.04 -13.34 10.36
CA ALA A 281 -3.45 -14.10 11.55
C ALA A 281 -4.24 -13.23 12.55
N ASP A 282 -3.80 -11.99 12.78
CA ASP A 282 -4.47 -11.04 13.68
C ASP A 282 -5.87 -10.65 13.18
N GLY A 283 -6.12 -10.72 11.87
CA GLY A 283 -7.43 -10.50 11.25
C GLY A 283 -8.48 -11.57 11.60
N LEU A 284 -8.04 -12.73 12.13
CA LEU A 284 -8.91 -13.81 12.55
C LEU A 284 -9.54 -13.54 13.92
N GLY A 285 -10.77 -13.05 13.91
CA GLY A 285 -11.67 -13.16 15.07
C GLY A 285 -11.50 -12.10 16.16
N ARG A 286 -10.54 -11.20 16.11
CA ARG A 286 -10.46 -10.04 17.02
C ARG A 286 -11.09 -8.83 16.35
N ARG A 287 -11.95 -8.10 17.08
CA ARG A 287 -12.34 -6.74 16.70
C ARG A 287 -11.08 -5.89 16.69
N THR A 288 -10.53 -5.70 15.53
CA THR A 288 -9.40 -4.79 15.37
C THR A 288 -9.87 -3.36 15.62
N THR A 289 -8.96 -2.47 16.02
CA THR A 289 -9.23 -1.02 16.09
C THR A 289 -9.77 -0.45 14.78
N LEU A 290 -9.73 -1.22 13.70
CA LEU A 290 -10.18 -0.88 12.35
C LEU A 290 -11.62 -1.31 12.07
N ASP A 291 -12.23 -2.19 12.90
CA ASP A 291 -13.61 -2.64 12.73
C ASP A 291 -14.57 -1.47 13.01
N LEU A 292 -15.38 -1.11 12.02
CA LEU A 292 -16.39 -0.07 12.07
C LEU A 292 -17.81 -0.64 12.16
N THR A 293 -17.95 -1.97 12.21
CA THR A 293 -19.25 -2.64 12.31
C THR A 293 -19.91 -2.26 13.64
N PRO A 294 -21.13 -1.70 13.64
CA PRO A 294 -21.82 -1.38 14.88
C PRO A 294 -21.94 -2.63 15.76
N ASN A 295 -21.70 -2.48 17.06
CA ASN A 295 -22.08 -3.50 18.02
C ASN A 295 -23.57 -3.78 17.81
N ARG A 296 -23.95 -4.99 17.42
CA ARG A 296 -25.32 -5.43 17.65
C ARG A 296 -25.49 -5.40 19.17
N LEU A 297 -26.20 -4.39 19.66
CA LEU A 297 -26.73 -4.42 21.00
C LEU A 297 -27.42 -5.78 21.13
N GLN A 298 -27.02 -6.57 22.14
CA GLN A 298 -27.76 -7.76 22.50
C GLN A 298 -29.22 -7.30 22.71
N PRO A 299 -30.22 -8.02 22.24
CA PRO A 299 -31.57 -7.72 22.61
C PRO A 299 -31.61 -7.78 24.14
N GLU A 300 -31.99 -6.66 24.75
CA GLU A 300 -32.35 -6.66 26.17
C GLU A 300 -33.48 -7.65 26.33
N GLY A 301 -33.21 -8.72 27.08
CA GLY A 301 -34.15 -9.79 27.43
C GLY A 301 -35.25 -9.32 28.37
#